data_60931680f2ab534a119040f7f17bd5c1
#
_entry.id   60931680f2ab534a119040f7f17bd5c1
#
_cell.length_a   1.000
_cell.length_b   1.000
_cell.length_c   1.000
_cell.angle_alpha   90.00
_cell.angle_beta   90.00
_cell.angle_gamma   90.00
#
_symmetry.space_group_name_H-M   'P 1'
#
loop_
_entity.id
_entity.type
_entity.pdbx_description
1 polymer ?
#
loop_
_entity_poly.entity_id
_entity_poly.type
_entity_poly.pdbx_seq_one_letter_code
_entity_poly.pdbx_strand_id
1 'polypeptide(L)'
;MRKISTLSLSLFLLFSIVVTAQIPAGYYDSAIGKKQAELKTALHLIIKTANVPSYGSGAGSTWAAFAKMDVRPEDGTVWDMYSNNHVAFNGNSAASGMNIEHSFAKSWWGDGRQAAQDVQHLCPSNSTANSAKGSWPMAVVDGKTTFDNSCIKVGKSSSKPGMTLDAWEPADEYKGDFARMYMYMVTAYEDYATLWTGNSINQLDNNTYPVFEQWTVDLLLKWSRQDPVSQKEITRTNEAYKIQGNRNPFIDYPLLAEYIWGNLMTVPFTTDGNVTYPYLSTPSSGSVVDFGKVVYQHNSTSTLQLKAVNLTGDLTLAVSGTDAAEFSVPATITKADAEAGYTLTIQYSAKTTGAKTAQLTISGGGISNTVVSLKATCSDEFLALPATNITHSGFTANWTQSAYAEGYTLDVFSLQSNGATQPKTVLTEEFASGLPSTWTKEGYADNTSLTGSMRLASGSSMGKLTTPTLDLSSSGNSITVRAKQYSSDTGAQLTALLDGQPLTVWSTAVD
;
A
#
# COMPACT_ATOMS: atom_id res chain seq x y z
N MET A 1 26.86 64.04 10.21
CA MET A 1 25.52 63.62 10.66
C MET A 1 25.11 62.37 9.88
N ARG A 2 25.21 61.17 10.50
CA ARG A 2 24.76 59.91 9.89
C ARG A 2 23.28 59.73 10.30
N LYS A 3 22.41 59.63 9.29
CA LYS A 3 20.99 59.26 9.52
C LYS A 3 20.91 57.76 9.80
N ILE A 4 20.47 57.39 10.98
CA ILE A 4 20.09 56.03 11.35
C ILE A 4 18.65 55.82 10.87
N SER A 5 18.47 54.93 9.90
CA SER A 5 17.13 54.53 9.43
C SER A 5 16.68 53.34 10.29
N THR A 6 15.67 53.59 11.12
CA THR A 6 15.01 52.56 11.94
C THR A 6 14.11 51.69 11.04
N LEU A 7 14.49 50.43 10.84
CA LEU A 7 13.67 49.44 10.15
C LEU A 7 12.67 48.85 11.18
N SER A 8 11.40 49.24 11.10
CA SER A 8 10.33 48.63 11.90
C SER A 8 10.00 47.23 11.31
N LEU A 9 10.41 46.19 12.01
CA LEU A 9 10.02 44.82 11.71
C LEU A 9 8.65 44.54 12.31
N SER A 10 7.59 44.60 11.51
CA SER A 10 6.24 44.22 11.93
C SER A 10 6.15 42.71 11.95
N LEU A 11 6.19 42.09 13.13
CA LEU A 11 5.96 40.70 13.38
C LEU A 11 4.44 40.42 13.24
N PHE A 12 4.02 39.89 12.08
CA PHE A 12 2.68 39.32 11.92
C PHE A 12 2.61 38.00 12.65
N LEU A 13 2.05 37.96 13.86
CA LEU A 13 1.63 36.73 14.51
C LEU A 13 0.41 36.18 13.74
N LEU A 14 0.62 35.18 12.92
CA LEU A 14 -0.44 34.32 12.40
C LEU A 14 -0.99 33.50 13.57
N PHE A 15 -2.07 33.92 14.19
CA PHE A 15 -2.88 33.08 15.07
C PHE A 15 -3.60 32.05 14.19
N SER A 16 -3.09 30.83 14.12
CA SER A 16 -3.85 29.70 13.62
C SER A 16 -5.00 29.44 14.60
N ILE A 17 -6.23 29.78 14.20
CA ILE A 17 -7.43 29.41 14.97
C ILE A 17 -7.58 27.90 14.81
N VAL A 18 -7.22 27.15 15.84
CA VAL A 18 -7.50 25.68 15.90
C VAL A 18 -8.99 25.53 16.13
N VAL A 19 -9.73 25.12 15.10
CA VAL A 19 -11.14 24.75 15.24
C VAL A 19 -11.17 23.37 15.90
N THR A 20 -11.84 23.25 17.03
CA THR A 20 -12.07 21.97 17.71
C THR A 20 -13.41 21.38 17.30
N ALA A 21 -13.57 20.06 17.44
CA ALA A 21 -14.85 19.41 17.27
C ALA A 21 -15.85 19.97 18.29
N GLN A 22 -16.98 20.52 17.79
CA GLN A 22 -18.05 21.11 18.61
C GLN A 22 -19.10 20.04 18.93
N ILE A 23 -18.70 19.02 19.70
CA ILE A 23 -19.57 17.90 20.06
C ILE A 23 -20.60 18.38 21.08
N PRO A 24 -21.92 18.24 20.83
CA PRO A 24 -22.92 18.60 21.81
C PRO A 24 -22.79 17.78 23.09
N ALA A 25 -23.02 18.38 24.24
CA ALA A 25 -22.99 17.70 25.52
C ALA A 25 -23.97 16.52 25.52
N GLY A 26 -23.50 15.32 25.94
CA GLY A 26 -24.32 14.11 25.99
C GLY A 26 -24.60 13.44 24.64
N TYR A 27 -24.08 13.96 23.52
CA TYR A 27 -24.39 13.43 22.18
C TYR A 27 -24.06 11.93 22.02
N TYR A 28 -23.00 11.44 22.68
CA TYR A 28 -22.56 10.05 22.64
C TYR A 28 -22.80 9.26 23.93
N ASP A 29 -23.55 9.77 24.90
CA ASP A 29 -23.71 9.14 26.23
C ASP A 29 -24.25 7.71 26.13
N SER A 30 -25.18 7.43 25.21
CA SER A 30 -25.74 6.09 25.01
C SER A 30 -24.76 5.07 24.44
N ALA A 31 -23.60 5.52 23.95
CA ALA A 31 -22.53 4.66 23.45
C ALA A 31 -21.49 4.33 24.53
N ILE A 32 -21.44 5.08 25.64
CA ILE A 32 -20.46 4.87 26.72
C ILE A 32 -20.63 3.47 27.32
N GLY A 33 -19.51 2.79 27.60
CA GLY A 33 -19.43 1.46 28.18
C GLY A 33 -19.64 0.32 27.18
N LYS A 34 -20.02 0.62 25.93
CA LYS A 34 -20.28 -0.38 24.91
C LYS A 34 -19.01 -0.75 24.12
N LYS A 35 -19.04 -1.88 23.42
CA LYS A 35 -17.91 -2.47 22.68
C LYS A 35 -18.40 -3.10 21.38
N GLN A 36 -17.50 -3.19 20.38
CA GLN A 36 -17.71 -3.99 19.16
C GLN A 36 -19.09 -3.74 18.50
N ALA A 37 -19.85 -4.79 18.21
CA ALA A 37 -21.17 -4.72 17.58
C ALA A 37 -22.14 -3.84 18.36
N GLU A 38 -22.18 -3.97 19.70
CA GLU A 38 -23.07 -3.18 20.54
C GLU A 38 -22.74 -1.68 20.48
N LEU A 39 -21.45 -1.34 20.44
CA LEU A 39 -21.00 0.06 20.25
C LEU A 39 -21.39 0.59 18.88
N LYS A 40 -21.16 -0.19 17.81
CA LYS A 40 -21.53 0.19 16.44
C LYS A 40 -23.05 0.45 16.34
N THR A 41 -23.89 -0.45 16.87
CA THR A 41 -25.34 -0.28 16.89
C THR A 41 -25.78 0.94 17.72
N ALA A 42 -25.13 1.20 18.85
CA ALA A 42 -25.42 2.41 19.65
C ALA A 42 -25.10 3.70 18.87
N LEU A 43 -23.98 3.72 18.16
CA LEU A 43 -23.62 4.85 17.29
C LEU A 43 -24.61 4.97 16.13
N HIS A 44 -25.03 3.86 15.50
CA HIS A 44 -26.09 3.86 14.50
C HIS A 44 -27.35 4.58 15.01
N LEU A 45 -27.83 4.23 16.19
CA LEU A 45 -29.02 4.84 16.78
C LEU A 45 -28.88 6.35 17.05
N ILE A 46 -27.66 6.82 17.29
CA ILE A 46 -27.37 8.26 17.50
C ILE A 46 -27.37 9.01 16.16
N ILE A 47 -26.80 8.41 15.09
CA ILE A 47 -26.47 9.16 13.86
C ILE A 47 -27.37 8.84 12.66
N LYS A 48 -28.21 7.80 12.72
CA LYS A 48 -29.05 7.35 11.60
C LYS A 48 -30.08 8.37 11.14
N THR A 49 -30.53 9.27 12.04
CA THR A 49 -31.52 10.27 11.73
C THR A 49 -30.81 11.57 11.30
N ALA A 50 -30.94 11.93 10.06
CA ALA A 50 -30.38 13.15 9.51
C ALA A 50 -31.42 13.89 8.66
N ASN A 51 -31.41 15.22 8.71
CA ASN A 51 -32.19 16.08 7.83
C ASN A 51 -31.33 16.38 6.59
N VAL A 52 -31.12 15.37 5.75
CA VAL A 52 -30.22 15.49 4.59
C VAL A 52 -30.71 16.60 3.63
N PRO A 53 -29.79 17.40 3.06
CA PRO A 53 -30.15 18.43 2.08
C PRO A 53 -30.70 17.82 0.80
N SER A 54 -31.41 18.62 -0.01
CA SER A 54 -31.83 18.16 -1.35
C SER A 54 -30.61 17.92 -2.23
N TYR A 55 -30.62 16.82 -3.00
CA TYR A 55 -29.54 16.51 -3.91
C TYR A 55 -29.45 17.51 -5.06
N GLY A 56 -28.27 18.00 -5.38
CA GLY A 56 -28.03 18.91 -6.50
C GLY A 56 -27.81 20.36 -6.09
N SER A 57 -28.35 21.28 -6.90
CA SER A 57 -28.16 22.74 -6.78
C SER A 57 -29.39 23.44 -6.20
N GLY A 58 -29.20 24.65 -5.66
CA GLY A 58 -30.22 25.47 -5.07
C GLY A 58 -29.98 25.75 -3.58
N ALA A 59 -30.82 26.60 -2.99
CA ALA A 59 -30.76 26.88 -1.56
C ALA A 59 -31.08 25.60 -0.75
N GLY A 60 -30.28 25.30 0.26
CA GLY A 60 -30.43 24.11 1.10
C GLY A 60 -30.11 22.79 0.38
N SER A 61 -29.39 22.85 -0.73
CA SER A 61 -28.95 21.67 -1.50
C SER A 61 -27.56 21.19 -1.12
N THR A 62 -27.14 20.06 -1.72
CA THR A 62 -25.78 19.51 -1.55
C THR A 62 -24.70 20.54 -1.92
N TRP A 63 -24.85 21.30 -3.03
CA TRP A 63 -23.86 22.32 -3.40
C TRP A 63 -23.82 23.49 -2.40
N ALA A 64 -24.97 23.88 -1.84
CA ALA A 64 -25.02 24.87 -0.77
C ALA A 64 -24.34 24.36 0.52
N ALA A 65 -24.40 23.08 0.79
CA ALA A 65 -23.68 22.45 1.89
C ALA A 65 -22.16 22.46 1.62
N PHE A 66 -21.70 22.04 0.46
CA PHE A 66 -20.26 22.05 0.09
C PHE A 66 -19.66 23.46 0.19
N ALA A 67 -20.40 24.50 -0.18
CA ALA A 67 -19.96 25.88 -0.04
C ALA A 67 -19.68 26.30 1.42
N LYS A 68 -20.07 25.49 2.41
CA LYS A 68 -19.76 25.70 3.84
C LYS A 68 -18.75 24.71 4.37
N MET A 69 -18.69 23.50 3.80
CA MET A 69 -17.96 22.35 4.31
C MET A 69 -16.65 22.10 3.59
N ASP A 70 -16.63 22.30 2.28
CA ASP A 70 -15.57 21.86 1.38
C ASP A 70 -14.96 23.05 0.63
N VAL A 71 -14.52 24.07 1.38
CA VAL A 71 -13.86 25.29 0.89
C VAL A 71 -12.42 25.33 1.39
N ARG A 72 -11.49 25.58 0.47
CA ARG A 72 -10.08 25.80 0.80
C ARG A 72 -9.95 27.15 1.54
N PRO A 73 -9.36 27.17 2.73
CA PRO A 73 -9.26 28.40 3.51
C PRO A 73 -8.31 29.43 2.90
N GLU A 74 -7.32 28.97 2.11
CA GLU A 74 -6.29 29.83 1.53
C GLU A 74 -6.78 30.69 0.35
N ASP A 75 -7.76 30.23 -0.43
CA ASP A 75 -8.21 30.92 -1.65
C ASP A 75 -9.73 30.91 -1.90
N GLY A 76 -10.50 30.25 -1.03
CA GLY A 76 -11.96 30.15 -1.14
C GLY A 76 -12.45 29.24 -2.28
N THR A 77 -11.57 28.46 -2.91
CA THR A 77 -11.95 27.51 -3.96
C THR A 77 -12.53 26.22 -3.38
N VAL A 78 -13.16 25.42 -4.22
CA VAL A 78 -13.69 24.10 -3.84
C VAL A 78 -12.55 23.19 -3.34
N TRP A 79 -12.74 22.56 -2.20
CA TRP A 79 -11.81 21.55 -1.70
C TRP A 79 -12.17 20.17 -2.30
N ASP A 80 -11.64 19.93 -3.47
CA ASP A 80 -11.77 18.65 -4.18
C ASP A 80 -10.66 17.67 -3.72
N MET A 81 -11.04 16.54 -3.13
CA MET A 81 -10.11 15.48 -2.73
C MET A 81 -9.76 14.52 -3.87
N TYR A 82 -10.39 14.67 -5.02
CA TYR A 82 -10.19 13.82 -6.20
C TYR A 82 -9.32 14.49 -7.27
N SER A 83 -9.02 15.78 -7.13
CA SER A 83 -8.11 16.52 -8.01
C SER A 83 -7.49 17.73 -7.33
N ASN A 84 -6.34 18.18 -7.85
CA ASN A 84 -5.66 19.41 -7.43
C ASN A 84 -6.20 20.67 -8.11
N ASN A 85 -7.41 20.62 -8.66
CA ASN A 85 -8.00 21.77 -9.35
C ASN A 85 -8.55 22.79 -8.36
N HIS A 86 -8.12 24.05 -8.51
CA HIS A 86 -8.66 25.17 -7.75
C HIS A 86 -9.83 25.79 -8.53
N VAL A 87 -11.04 25.38 -8.24
CA VAL A 87 -12.26 25.82 -8.92
C VAL A 87 -13.04 26.75 -8.01
N ALA A 88 -13.41 27.93 -8.51
CA ALA A 88 -14.19 28.88 -7.76
C ALA A 88 -15.58 28.32 -7.42
N PHE A 89 -16.05 28.53 -6.18
CA PHE A 89 -17.39 28.16 -5.79
C PHE A 89 -18.44 29.13 -6.40
N ASN A 90 -19.54 28.55 -6.89
CA ASN A 90 -20.69 29.30 -7.43
C ASN A 90 -21.86 29.36 -6.43
N GLY A 91 -21.57 29.39 -5.13
CA GLY A 91 -22.59 29.41 -4.08
C GLY A 91 -23.46 28.14 -4.09
N ASN A 92 -24.74 28.28 -4.46
CA ASN A 92 -25.70 27.18 -4.47
C ASN A 92 -25.71 26.37 -5.78
N SER A 93 -24.76 26.59 -6.68
CA SER A 93 -24.69 25.92 -7.98
C SER A 93 -23.45 25.01 -8.05
N ALA A 94 -23.52 24.04 -8.95
CA ALA A 94 -22.37 23.19 -9.27
C ALA A 94 -21.18 24.05 -9.73
N ALA A 95 -20.01 23.80 -9.18
CA ALA A 95 -18.78 24.40 -9.66
C ALA A 95 -18.41 23.85 -11.03
N SER A 96 -17.74 24.64 -11.88
CA SER A 96 -17.46 24.29 -13.27
C SER A 96 -16.62 23.01 -13.37
N GLY A 97 -17.07 22.04 -14.18
CA GLY A 97 -16.37 20.77 -14.39
C GLY A 97 -16.42 19.81 -13.21
N MET A 98 -17.30 20.05 -12.23
CA MET A 98 -17.41 19.24 -11.02
C MET A 98 -18.76 18.54 -10.90
N ASN A 99 -18.76 17.42 -10.21
CA ASN A 99 -19.90 16.60 -9.85
C ASN A 99 -20.02 16.46 -8.33
N ILE A 100 -21.20 16.00 -7.89
CA ILE A 100 -21.37 15.46 -6.53
C ILE A 100 -20.96 14.00 -6.59
N GLU A 101 -19.91 13.65 -5.85
CA GLU A 101 -19.40 12.28 -5.79
C GLU A 101 -19.84 11.60 -4.49
N HIS A 102 -20.34 10.36 -4.64
CA HIS A 102 -20.59 9.45 -3.54
C HIS A 102 -19.29 8.69 -3.22
N SER A 103 -18.54 9.10 -2.20
CA SER A 103 -17.28 8.41 -1.83
C SER A 103 -17.53 6.92 -1.59
N PHE A 104 -18.61 6.59 -0.91
CA PHE A 104 -19.19 5.25 -0.80
C PHE A 104 -20.26 5.12 -1.90
N ALA A 105 -19.99 4.32 -2.92
CA ALA A 105 -20.72 4.38 -4.19
C ALA A 105 -22.23 4.10 -4.09
N LYS A 106 -23.04 4.99 -4.63
CA LYS A 106 -24.52 4.91 -4.58
C LYS A 106 -25.08 3.60 -5.15
N SER A 107 -24.46 3.04 -6.18
CA SER A 107 -24.85 1.76 -6.78
C SER A 107 -24.77 0.57 -5.81
N TRP A 108 -24.14 0.72 -4.65
CA TRP A 108 -23.98 -0.35 -3.68
C TRP A 108 -25.21 -0.60 -2.83
N TRP A 109 -26.17 0.33 -2.77
CA TRP A 109 -27.42 0.18 -2.00
C TRP A 109 -28.69 0.59 -2.77
N GLY A 110 -28.55 1.12 -3.99
CA GLY A 110 -29.66 1.54 -4.85
C GLY A 110 -30.16 2.97 -4.61
N ASP A 111 -31.06 3.40 -5.50
CA ASP A 111 -31.60 4.76 -5.51
C ASP A 111 -32.70 5.02 -4.46
N GLY A 112 -33.03 6.30 -4.25
CA GLY A 112 -34.19 6.73 -3.46
C GLY A 112 -34.03 6.61 -1.94
N ARG A 113 -32.81 6.44 -1.45
CA ARG A 113 -32.51 6.28 -0.02
C ARG A 113 -31.81 7.53 0.55
N GLN A 114 -31.98 7.78 1.85
CA GLN A 114 -31.38 8.91 2.57
C GLN A 114 -29.86 9.00 2.35
N ALA A 115 -29.16 7.88 2.33
CA ALA A 115 -27.73 7.79 2.07
C ALA A 115 -27.28 8.53 0.80
N ALA A 116 -28.14 8.60 -0.25
CA ALA A 116 -27.81 9.29 -1.49
C ALA A 116 -27.71 10.83 -1.36
N GLN A 117 -28.13 11.38 -0.23
CA GLN A 117 -28.15 12.83 0.05
C GLN A 117 -27.31 13.19 1.28
N ASP A 118 -26.72 12.20 1.96
CA ASP A 118 -25.98 12.40 3.19
C ASP A 118 -24.62 13.06 2.94
N VAL A 119 -24.46 14.32 3.37
CA VAL A 119 -23.26 15.10 3.13
C VAL A 119 -22.03 14.61 3.91
N GLN A 120 -22.18 13.70 4.88
CA GLN A 120 -21.02 13.14 5.58
C GLN A 120 -20.12 12.29 4.65
N HIS A 121 -20.66 11.78 3.53
CA HIS A 121 -19.87 11.03 2.55
C HIS A 121 -19.92 11.57 1.12
N LEU A 122 -20.78 12.56 0.86
CA LEU A 122 -20.79 13.26 -0.43
C LEU A 122 -19.62 14.25 -0.49
N CYS A 123 -18.95 14.33 -1.63
CA CYS A 123 -17.83 15.22 -1.88
C CYS A 123 -17.99 15.96 -3.21
N PRO A 124 -17.57 17.23 -3.32
CA PRO A 124 -17.36 17.83 -4.63
C PRO A 124 -16.17 17.13 -5.30
N SER A 125 -16.31 16.77 -6.56
CA SER A 125 -15.28 16.04 -7.29
C SER A 125 -15.16 16.50 -8.73
N ASN A 126 -13.94 16.61 -9.23
CA ASN A 126 -13.70 16.74 -10.67
C ASN A 126 -14.41 15.64 -11.44
N SER A 127 -15.14 16.00 -12.51
CA SER A 127 -15.99 15.09 -13.26
C SER A 127 -15.21 13.94 -13.92
N THR A 128 -13.98 14.19 -14.37
CA THR A 128 -13.12 13.16 -14.97
C THR A 128 -12.64 12.16 -13.92
N ALA A 129 -12.20 12.65 -12.76
CA ALA A 129 -11.77 11.83 -11.64
C ALA A 129 -12.94 10.98 -11.10
N ASN A 130 -14.13 11.59 -10.93
CA ASN A 130 -15.36 10.89 -10.56
C ASN A 130 -15.68 9.75 -11.54
N SER A 131 -15.65 10.04 -12.85
CA SER A 131 -15.91 9.04 -13.88
C SER A 131 -14.89 7.90 -13.86
N ALA A 132 -13.61 8.21 -13.61
CA ALA A 132 -12.55 7.19 -13.52
C ALA A 132 -12.73 6.31 -12.28
N LYS A 133 -13.05 6.91 -11.11
CA LYS A 133 -13.32 6.17 -9.88
C LYS A 133 -14.51 5.24 -10.02
N GLY A 134 -15.59 5.71 -10.64
CA GLY A 134 -16.81 4.93 -10.80
C GLY A 134 -17.31 4.33 -9.48
N SER A 135 -17.69 3.06 -9.49
CA SER A 135 -18.13 2.32 -8.31
C SER A 135 -17.13 1.27 -7.81
N TRP A 136 -15.83 1.45 -8.14
CA TRP A 136 -14.81 0.51 -7.73
C TRP A 136 -14.60 0.51 -6.21
N PRO A 137 -14.23 -0.64 -5.62
CA PRO A 137 -13.84 -0.72 -4.20
C PRO A 137 -12.60 0.12 -3.95
N MET A 138 -12.48 0.65 -2.74
CA MET A 138 -11.33 1.42 -2.28
C MET A 138 -10.23 0.46 -1.80
N ALA A 139 -9.06 0.49 -2.45
CA ALA A 139 -7.94 -0.42 -2.14
C ALA A 139 -6.60 0.17 -2.60
N VAL A 140 -5.49 -0.43 -2.22
CA VAL A 140 -4.17 -0.08 -2.78
C VAL A 140 -4.11 -0.51 -4.24
N VAL A 141 -3.74 0.40 -5.14
CA VAL A 141 -3.53 0.11 -6.57
C VAL A 141 -2.06 -0.26 -6.78
N ASP A 142 -1.78 -1.56 -6.78
CA ASP A 142 -0.44 -2.14 -6.87
C ASP A 142 -0.16 -2.84 -8.21
N GLY A 143 -1.15 -2.86 -9.12
CA GLY A 143 -1.04 -3.43 -10.46
C GLY A 143 -1.17 -2.38 -11.57
N LYS A 144 -1.66 -2.81 -12.75
CA LYS A 144 -1.83 -1.93 -13.92
C LYS A 144 -2.75 -0.76 -13.59
N THR A 145 -2.22 0.46 -13.65
CA THR A 145 -2.96 1.70 -13.48
C THR A 145 -3.68 2.09 -14.78
N THR A 146 -4.93 2.52 -14.66
CA THR A 146 -5.77 3.01 -15.77
C THR A 146 -6.02 4.51 -15.70
N PHE A 147 -5.95 5.09 -14.49
CA PHE A 147 -6.05 6.54 -14.26
C PHE A 147 -5.19 6.93 -13.06
N ASP A 148 -4.48 8.04 -13.17
CA ASP A 148 -3.69 8.64 -12.08
C ASP A 148 -3.61 10.16 -12.32
N ASN A 149 -4.04 10.94 -11.35
CA ASN A 149 -3.93 12.40 -11.36
C ASN A 149 -3.25 12.94 -10.09
N SER A 150 -2.51 12.09 -9.38
CA SER A 150 -1.84 12.35 -8.10
C SER A 150 -2.77 12.52 -6.89
N CYS A 151 -4.09 12.71 -7.08
CA CYS A 151 -5.08 12.75 -5.99
C CYS A 151 -5.84 11.44 -5.86
N ILE A 152 -6.12 10.80 -6.97
CA ILE A 152 -6.64 9.42 -6.99
C ILE A 152 -5.90 8.60 -8.04
N LYS A 153 -5.78 7.32 -7.75
CA LYS A 153 -5.30 6.29 -8.68
C LYS A 153 -6.39 5.25 -8.89
N VAL A 154 -6.59 4.82 -10.14
CA VAL A 154 -7.53 3.72 -10.48
C VAL A 154 -6.76 2.66 -11.23
N GLY A 155 -6.97 1.40 -10.89
CA GLY A 155 -6.25 0.29 -11.53
C GLY A 155 -6.48 -1.04 -10.84
N LYS A 156 -5.58 -1.98 -11.09
CA LYS A 156 -5.62 -3.32 -10.49
C LYS A 156 -5.07 -3.31 -9.08
N SER A 157 -5.69 -4.11 -8.22
CA SER A 157 -5.34 -4.27 -6.80
C SER A 157 -5.29 -5.73 -6.42
N SER A 158 -4.27 -6.10 -5.64
CA SER A 158 -4.15 -7.40 -4.97
C SER A 158 -4.53 -7.36 -3.49
N SER A 159 -5.12 -6.27 -3.00
CA SER A 159 -5.46 -6.09 -1.58
C SER A 159 -6.40 -7.16 -1.04
N LYS A 160 -7.34 -7.67 -1.84
CA LYS A 160 -8.20 -8.80 -1.46
C LYS A 160 -7.45 -10.12 -1.66
N PRO A 161 -7.22 -10.92 -0.60
CA PRO A 161 -6.47 -12.17 -0.73
C PRO A 161 -7.06 -13.11 -1.78
N GLY A 162 -6.20 -13.61 -2.68
CA GLY A 162 -6.58 -14.56 -3.73
C GLY A 162 -7.33 -13.97 -4.92
N MET A 163 -7.50 -12.65 -4.99
CA MET A 163 -8.21 -11.96 -6.10
C MET A 163 -7.42 -10.77 -6.62
N THR A 164 -7.61 -10.46 -7.89
CA THR A 164 -7.21 -9.19 -8.49
C THR A 164 -8.47 -8.38 -8.79
N LEU A 165 -8.61 -7.22 -8.15
CA LEU A 165 -9.76 -6.34 -8.29
C LEU A 165 -9.43 -5.15 -9.19
N ASP A 166 -10.45 -4.56 -9.84
CA ASP A 166 -10.41 -3.15 -10.19
C ASP A 166 -10.74 -2.34 -8.96
N ALA A 167 -9.92 -1.33 -8.66
CA ALA A 167 -9.99 -0.55 -7.43
C ALA A 167 -9.60 0.91 -7.67
N TRP A 168 -9.90 1.75 -6.69
CA TRP A 168 -9.39 3.11 -6.63
C TRP A 168 -8.66 3.35 -5.30
N GLU A 169 -7.65 4.20 -5.32
CA GLU A 169 -6.84 4.57 -4.18
C GLU A 169 -6.77 6.10 -4.08
N PRO A 170 -7.12 6.72 -2.93
CA PRO A 170 -6.90 8.14 -2.71
C PRO A 170 -5.43 8.47 -2.44
N ALA A 171 -5.04 9.73 -2.64
CA ALA A 171 -3.76 10.25 -2.18
C ALA A 171 -3.57 10.04 -0.67
N ASP A 172 -2.32 9.95 -0.22
CA ASP A 172 -1.98 9.61 1.18
C ASP A 172 -2.60 10.57 2.18
N GLU A 173 -2.72 11.86 1.82
CA GLU A 173 -3.30 12.91 2.65
C GLU A 173 -4.83 12.85 2.83
N TYR A 174 -5.52 11.95 2.12
CA TYR A 174 -6.97 11.73 2.19
C TYR A 174 -7.36 10.30 2.52
N LYS A 175 -6.40 9.42 2.75
CA LYS A 175 -6.67 8.01 3.06
C LYS A 175 -7.50 7.85 4.33
N GLY A 176 -7.18 8.63 5.36
CA GLY A 176 -7.94 8.67 6.61
C GLY A 176 -9.32 9.27 6.45
N ASP A 177 -9.45 10.39 5.70
CA ASP A 177 -10.73 11.01 5.39
C ASP A 177 -11.72 9.99 4.82
N PHE A 178 -11.32 9.29 3.77
CA PHE A 178 -12.17 8.28 3.13
C PHE A 178 -12.41 7.05 4.00
N ALA A 179 -11.41 6.60 4.77
CA ALA A 179 -11.61 5.51 5.71
C ALA A 179 -12.70 5.84 6.75
N ARG A 180 -12.66 7.04 7.32
CA ARG A 180 -13.67 7.52 8.28
C ARG A 180 -15.04 7.75 7.64
N MET A 181 -15.11 8.11 6.35
CA MET A 181 -16.37 8.16 5.59
C MET A 181 -16.96 6.76 5.39
N TYR A 182 -16.15 5.75 5.05
CA TYR A 182 -16.59 4.37 4.90
C TYR A 182 -17.12 3.79 6.22
N MET A 183 -16.37 3.99 7.31
CA MET A 183 -16.79 3.57 8.65
C MET A 183 -18.09 4.26 9.08
N TYR A 184 -18.26 5.55 8.78
CA TYR A 184 -19.50 6.28 8.99
C TYR A 184 -20.66 5.65 8.23
N MET A 185 -20.49 5.37 6.94
CA MET A 185 -21.58 4.85 6.10
C MET A 185 -22.12 3.52 6.59
N VAL A 186 -21.25 2.57 6.92
CA VAL A 186 -21.69 1.24 7.42
C VAL A 186 -22.22 1.31 8.85
N THR A 187 -21.98 2.40 9.56
CA THR A 187 -22.51 2.64 10.91
C THR A 187 -23.85 3.39 10.85
N ALA A 188 -23.90 4.52 10.14
CA ALA A 188 -25.13 5.31 10.00
C ALA A 188 -26.25 4.52 9.31
N TYR A 189 -25.90 3.66 8.38
CA TYR A 189 -26.79 2.84 7.57
C TYR A 189 -26.65 1.33 7.88
N GLU A 190 -26.58 0.98 9.18
CA GLU A 190 -26.51 -0.40 9.64
C GLU A 190 -27.72 -1.24 9.15
N ASP A 191 -28.88 -0.62 9.00
CA ASP A 191 -30.08 -1.20 8.44
C ASP A 191 -30.02 -1.53 6.93
N TYR A 192 -28.94 -1.10 6.24
CA TYR A 192 -28.65 -1.50 4.85
C TYR A 192 -27.83 -2.79 4.74
N ALA A 193 -27.55 -3.47 5.83
CA ALA A 193 -26.68 -4.65 5.89
C ALA A 193 -27.05 -5.77 4.90
N THR A 194 -28.31 -5.88 4.48
CA THR A 194 -28.76 -6.88 3.49
C THR A 194 -28.94 -6.30 2.06
N LEU A 195 -28.55 -5.07 1.85
CA LEU A 195 -28.78 -4.34 0.59
C LEU A 195 -27.52 -4.18 -0.25
N TRP A 196 -26.35 -4.50 0.33
CA TRP A 196 -25.09 -4.31 -0.37
C TRP A 196 -25.01 -5.16 -1.63
N THR A 197 -24.67 -4.56 -2.76
CA THR A 197 -24.66 -5.20 -4.08
C THR A 197 -23.57 -4.63 -5.00
N GLY A 198 -23.42 -5.20 -6.19
CA GLY A 198 -22.42 -4.76 -7.15
C GLY A 198 -20.99 -4.93 -6.61
N ASN A 199 -20.14 -3.93 -6.82
CA ASN A 199 -18.74 -3.99 -6.40
C ASN A 199 -18.54 -3.96 -4.87
N SER A 200 -19.59 -3.64 -4.10
CA SER A 200 -19.51 -3.64 -2.63
C SER A 200 -19.19 -5.02 -2.05
N ILE A 201 -19.61 -6.10 -2.70
CA ILE A 201 -19.35 -7.48 -2.26
C ILE A 201 -17.86 -7.84 -2.17
N ASN A 202 -16.99 -7.00 -2.70
CA ASN A 202 -15.55 -7.16 -2.57
C ASN A 202 -14.99 -6.59 -1.26
N GLN A 203 -15.77 -5.76 -0.57
CA GLN A 203 -15.35 -5.09 0.67
C GLN A 203 -16.31 -5.35 1.84
N LEU A 204 -17.56 -5.70 1.56
CA LEU A 204 -18.63 -5.78 2.55
C LEU A 204 -19.24 -7.17 2.57
N ASP A 205 -19.52 -7.65 3.78
CA ASP A 205 -20.38 -8.78 4.05
C ASP A 205 -21.83 -8.32 4.25
N ASN A 206 -22.79 -9.18 3.94
CA ASN A 206 -24.21 -8.91 4.17
C ASN A 206 -24.61 -9.17 5.64
N ASN A 207 -23.98 -8.46 6.56
CA ASN A 207 -24.23 -8.52 8.00
C ASN A 207 -24.12 -7.13 8.63
N THR A 208 -24.59 -6.99 9.87
CA THR A 208 -24.50 -5.72 10.63
C THR A 208 -23.13 -5.54 11.29
N TYR A 209 -22.41 -6.63 11.53
CA TYR A 209 -21.08 -6.65 12.15
C TYR A 209 -20.34 -7.96 11.80
N PRO A 210 -19.06 -7.91 11.41
CA PRO A 210 -18.20 -6.71 11.29
C PRO A 210 -18.53 -5.80 10.12
N VAL A 211 -19.38 -6.21 9.20
CA VAL A 211 -19.84 -5.59 7.94
C VAL A 211 -18.76 -5.47 6.87
N PHE A 212 -17.53 -5.17 7.23
CA PHE A 212 -16.38 -5.21 6.33
C PHE A 212 -15.74 -6.60 6.29
N GLU A 213 -15.30 -7.04 5.12
CA GLU A 213 -14.36 -8.16 5.03
C GLU A 213 -13.05 -7.81 5.77
N GLN A 214 -12.35 -8.79 6.32
CA GLN A 214 -11.18 -8.56 7.18
C GLN A 214 -10.09 -7.71 6.50
N TRP A 215 -9.79 -7.97 5.22
CA TRP A 215 -8.80 -7.17 4.49
C TRP A 215 -9.19 -5.69 4.38
N THR A 216 -10.49 -5.40 4.30
CA THR A 216 -11.01 -4.03 4.29
C THR A 216 -10.89 -3.38 5.66
N VAL A 217 -11.19 -4.12 6.73
CA VAL A 217 -10.94 -3.66 8.11
C VAL A 217 -9.49 -3.25 8.28
N ASP A 218 -8.56 -4.13 7.90
CA ASP A 218 -7.12 -3.90 8.03
C ASP A 218 -6.67 -2.66 7.25
N LEU A 219 -7.18 -2.49 6.03
CA LEU A 219 -6.89 -1.34 5.17
C LEU A 219 -7.40 -0.03 5.80
N LEU A 220 -8.67 0.02 6.20
CA LEU A 220 -9.30 1.21 6.74
C LEU A 220 -8.67 1.65 8.07
N LEU A 221 -8.37 0.71 8.96
CA LEU A 221 -7.65 0.98 10.20
C LEU A 221 -6.24 1.50 9.94
N LYS A 222 -5.50 0.85 9.01
CA LYS A 222 -4.18 1.32 8.59
C LYS A 222 -4.23 2.77 8.10
N TRP A 223 -5.15 3.07 7.20
CA TRP A 223 -5.28 4.40 6.61
C TRP A 223 -5.76 5.45 7.61
N SER A 224 -6.70 5.11 8.50
CA SER A 224 -7.14 6.01 9.58
C SER A 224 -6.02 6.38 10.56
N ARG A 225 -5.05 5.47 10.78
CA ARG A 225 -3.86 5.74 11.60
C ARG A 225 -2.79 6.53 10.86
N GLN A 226 -2.60 6.22 9.56
CA GLN A 226 -1.61 6.85 8.70
C GLN A 226 -1.94 8.32 8.45
N ASP A 227 -3.22 8.63 8.31
CA ASP A 227 -3.76 9.95 8.05
C ASP A 227 -4.75 10.33 9.16
N PRO A 228 -4.25 10.93 10.27
CA PRO A 228 -5.07 11.36 11.40
C PRO A 228 -6.08 12.45 11.02
N VAL A 229 -7.12 12.61 11.85
CA VAL A 229 -8.16 13.63 11.64
C VAL A 229 -7.57 15.00 11.41
N SER A 230 -7.91 15.58 10.27
CA SER A 230 -7.45 16.88 9.81
C SER A 230 -8.38 18.01 10.27
N GLN A 231 -7.87 19.26 10.23
CA GLN A 231 -8.68 20.44 10.49
C GLN A 231 -9.85 20.56 9.49
N LYS A 232 -9.66 20.12 8.25
CA LYS A 232 -10.69 20.04 7.22
C LYS A 232 -11.86 19.16 7.66
N GLU A 233 -11.58 17.95 8.15
CA GLU A 233 -12.61 17.03 8.62
C GLU A 233 -13.37 17.56 9.83
N ILE A 234 -12.67 18.20 10.79
CA ILE A 234 -13.30 18.85 11.96
C ILE A 234 -14.26 19.97 11.50
N THR A 235 -13.83 20.82 10.58
CA THR A 235 -14.67 21.87 10.00
C THR A 235 -15.88 21.25 9.30
N ARG A 236 -15.63 20.22 8.49
CA ARG A 236 -16.63 19.53 7.71
C ARG A 236 -17.71 18.89 8.58
N THR A 237 -17.34 18.13 9.62
CA THR A 237 -18.32 17.50 10.51
C THR A 237 -19.10 18.51 11.36
N ASN A 238 -18.48 19.63 11.75
CA ASN A 238 -19.17 20.71 12.45
C ASN A 238 -20.23 21.39 11.57
N GLU A 239 -19.91 21.69 10.31
CA GLU A 239 -20.86 22.28 9.37
C GLU A 239 -21.95 21.28 8.95
N ALA A 240 -21.59 19.99 8.73
CA ALA A 240 -22.56 18.93 8.46
C ALA A 240 -23.58 18.81 9.59
N TYR A 241 -23.14 18.90 10.85
CA TYR A 241 -24.06 18.88 12.00
C TYR A 241 -25.06 20.04 11.97
N LYS A 242 -24.62 21.24 11.61
CA LYS A 242 -25.54 22.43 11.47
C LYS A 242 -26.53 22.25 10.32
N ILE A 243 -26.15 21.52 9.28
CA ILE A 243 -26.96 21.32 8.07
C ILE A 243 -27.96 20.18 8.25
N GLN A 244 -27.49 19.01 8.71
CA GLN A 244 -28.29 17.78 8.71
C GLN A 244 -28.52 17.16 10.11
N GLY A 245 -27.90 17.68 11.16
CA GLY A 245 -28.18 17.32 12.56
C GLY A 245 -27.44 16.10 13.08
N ASN A 246 -26.59 15.45 12.28
CA ASN A 246 -25.76 14.35 12.73
C ASN A 246 -24.26 14.62 12.50
N ARG A 247 -23.41 13.87 13.17
CA ARG A 247 -21.96 13.99 13.15
C ARG A 247 -21.31 12.69 12.67
N ASN A 248 -20.10 12.78 12.16
CA ASN A 248 -19.29 11.59 11.92
C ASN A 248 -18.54 11.21 13.21
N PRO A 249 -18.90 10.11 13.89
CA PRO A 249 -18.30 9.73 15.17
C PRO A 249 -16.82 9.37 15.03
N PHE A 250 -16.37 8.92 13.86
CA PHE A 250 -14.97 8.57 13.60
C PHE A 250 -14.07 9.79 13.38
N ILE A 251 -14.66 10.97 13.20
CA ILE A 251 -13.94 12.26 13.26
C ILE A 251 -13.94 12.79 14.70
N ASP A 252 -15.07 12.71 15.40
CA ASP A 252 -15.20 13.20 16.78
C ASP A 252 -14.34 12.40 17.77
N TYR A 253 -14.32 11.08 17.63
CA TYR A 253 -13.53 10.14 18.41
C TYR A 253 -12.84 9.13 17.48
N PRO A 254 -11.67 9.45 16.91
CA PRO A 254 -11.00 8.60 15.91
C PRO A 254 -10.72 7.18 16.40
N LEU A 255 -10.51 7.00 17.70
CA LEU A 255 -10.31 5.68 18.30
C LEU A 255 -11.56 4.79 18.27
N LEU A 256 -12.76 5.30 17.91
CA LEU A 256 -13.95 4.44 17.76
C LEU A 256 -13.74 3.32 16.74
N ALA A 257 -12.94 3.57 15.69
CA ALA A 257 -12.57 2.53 14.75
C ALA A 257 -11.85 1.35 15.45
N GLU A 258 -10.98 1.66 16.43
CA GLU A 258 -10.28 0.65 17.23
C GLU A 258 -11.19 -0.10 18.19
N TYR A 259 -12.16 0.58 18.82
CA TYR A 259 -13.14 -0.01 19.70
C TYR A 259 -14.11 -0.94 18.98
N ILE A 260 -14.38 -0.69 17.70
CA ILE A 260 -15.33 -1.47 16.92
C ILE A 260 -14.62 -2.60 16.17
N TRP A 261 -13.50 -2.34 15.49
CA TRP A 261 -12.85 -3.29 14.58
C TRP A 261 -11.37 -3.55 14.86
N GLY A 262 -10.73 -2.78 15.76
CA GLY A 262 -9.28 -2.80 15.96
C GLY A 262 -8.83 -3.29 17.33
N ASN A 263 -7.74 -2.70 17.81
CA ASN A 263 -7.03 -3.18 18.99
C ASN A 263 -7.75 -2.89 20.33
N LEU A 264 -8.83 -2.09 20.34
CA LEU A 264 -9.62 -1.76 21.54
C LEU A 264 -10.97 -2.51 21.62
N MET A 265 -11.21 -3.53 20.79
CA MET A 265 -12.49 -4.26 20.76
C MET A 265 -12.91 -4.84 22.10
N THR A 266 -11.99 -5.15 23.00
CA THR A 266 -12.28 -5.67 24.33
C THR A 266 -12.50 -4.58 25.38
N VAL A 267 -12.21 -3.33 25.07
CA VAL A 267 -12.24 -2.16 25.94
C VAL A 267 -13.59 -1.44 25.81
N PRO A 268 -14.27 -1.10 26.92
CA PRO A 268 -15.47 -0.26 26.87
C PRO A 268 -15.15 1.17 26.37
N PHE A 269 -15.99 1.69 25.47
CA PHE A 269 -15.84 3.06 24.97
C PHE A 269 -16.10 4.11 26.06
N THR A 270 -15.30 5.18 26.10
CA THR A 270 -15.49 6.36 26.93
C THR A 270 -15.30 7.65 26.10
N THR A 271 -15.89 8.75 26.51
CA THR A 271 -15.83 10.05 25.82
C THR A 271 -14.76 10.99 26.40
N ASP A 272 -14.11 10.62 27.49
CA ASP A 272 -13.09 11.46 28.15
C ASP A 272 -11.73 11.45 27.44
N GLY A 273 -11.59 10.64 26.38
CA GLY A 273 -10.35 10.50 25.62
C GLY A 273 -9.22 9.79 26.37
N ASN A 274 -9.42 9.47 27.66
CA ASN A 274 -8.47 8.77 28.48
C ASN A 274 -8.66 7.26 28.32
N VAL A 275 -8.01 6.67 27.34
CA VAL A 275 -7.88 5.22 27.29
C VAL A 275 -6.94 4.81 28.42
N THR A 276 -7.51 4.41 29.56
CA THR A 276 -6.74 3.95 30.73
C THR A 276 -6.30 2.49 30.61
N TYR A 277 -6.82 1.78 29.62
CA TYR A 277 -6.53 0.36 29.37
C TYR A 277 -5.29 0.21 28.49
N PRO A 278 -4.48 -0.85 28.72
CA PRO A 278 -3.38 -1.19 27.85
C PRO A 278 -3.83 -1.54 26.44
N TYR A 279 -3.18 -0.99 25.42
CA TYR A 279 -3.40 -1.40 24.04
C TYR A 279 -2.19 -1.13 23.16
N LEU A 280 -2.12 -1.84 22.03
CA LEU A 280 -1.13 -1.62 20.98
C LEU A 280 -1.73 -0.69 19.92
N SER A 281 -1.19 0.52 19.76
CA SER A 281 -1.68 1.46 18.74
C SER A 281 -1.17 1.10 17.34
N THR A 282 0.01 0.47 17.26
CA THR A 282 0.56 -0.12 16.05
C THR A 282 1.48 -1.28 16.43
N PRO A 283 1.55 -2.38 15.62
CA PRO A 283 0.74 -2.68 14.45
C PRO A 283 -0.72 -3.06 14.81
N SER A 284 -1.59 -3.13 13.80
CA SER A 284 -2.90 -3.76 13.95
C SER A 284 -2.81 -5.27 13.82
N SER A 285 -3.76 -5.97 14.43
CA SER A 285 -3.97 -7.38 14.13
C SER A 285 -4.32 -7.55 12.65
N GLY A 286 -3.74 -8.57 11.99
CA GLY A 286 -3.89 -8.78 10.56
C GLY A 286 -2.84 -8.06 9.69
N SER A 287 -2.01 -7.17 10.25
CA SER A 287 -0.88 -6.57 9.51
C SER A 287 0.01 -7.63 8.89
N VAL A 288 0.61 -7.32 7.73
CA VAL A 288 1.49 -8.24 7.01
C VAL A 288 2.88 -7.64 6.89
N VAL A 289 3.90 -8.44 7.20
CA VAL A 289 5.30 -8.17 6.87
C VAL A 289 5.72 -9.13 5.77
N ASP A 290 6.00 -8.60 4.59
CA ASP A 290 6.42 -9.38 3.43
C ASP A 290 7.91 -9.12 3.16
N PHE A 291 8.70 -10.19 3.13
CA PHE A 291 10.13 -10.16 2.83
C PHE A 291 10.42 -10.25 1.34
N GLY A 292 9.38 -10.44 0.52
CA GLY A 292 9.54 -10.67 -0.91
C GLY A 292 10.26 -11.98 -1.23
N LYS A 293 11.05 -11.96 -2.31
CA LYS A 293 11.88 -13.10 -2.72
C LYS A 293 13.25 -13.03 -2.05
N VAL A 294 13.66 -14.09 -1.39
CA VAL A 294 14.98 -14.26 -0.76
C VAL A 294 15.61 -15.55 -1.26
N VAL A 295 16.86 -15.47 -1.67
CA VAL A 295 17.59 -16.63 -2.20
C VAL A 295 17.85 -17.67 -1.08
N TYR A 296 17.76 -18.96 -1.40
CA TYR A 296 18.06 -20.06 -0.50
C TYR A 296 19.41 -19.86 0.23
N GLN A 297 19.45 -20.17 1.52
CA GLN A 297 20.59 -19.96 2.43
C GLN A 297 20.96 -18.48 2.69
N HIS A 298 20.23 -17.50 2.17
CA HIS A 298 20.42 -16.11 2.49
C HIS A 298 19.46 -15.64 3.60
N ASN A 299 19.84 -14.55 4.26
CA ASN A 299 19.04 -13.89 5.28
C ASN A 299 18.50 -12.57 4.73
N SER A 300 17.30 -12.22 5.17
CA SER A 300 16.71 -10.91 4.94
C SER A 300 16.16 -10.33 6.24
N THR A 301 16.08 -9.02 6.34
CA THR A 301 15.48 -8.33 7.49
C THR A 301 14.39 -7.39 7.02
N SER A 302 13.34 -7.29 7.81
CA SER A 302 12.28 -6.30 7.65
C SER A 302 11.99 -5.64 8.98
N THR A 303 11.39 -4.46 8.96
CA THR A 303 11.06 -3.72 10.18
C THR A 303 9.56 -3.54 10.34
N LEU A 304 9.10 -3.56 11.59
CA LEU A 304 7.73 -3.31 11.97
C LEU A 304 7.70 -2.25 13.07
N GLN A 305 6.99 -1.15 12.84
CA GLN A 305 6.82 -0.12 13.87
C GLN A 305 5.85 -0.60 14.94
N LEU A 306 6.28 -0.49 16.20
CA LEU A 306 5.48 -0.88 17.36
C LEU A 306 5.32 0.31 18.30
N LYS A 307 4.09 0.60 18.69
CA LYS A 307 3.76 1.63 19.66
C LYS A 307 2.62 1.12 20.55
N ALA A 308 2.84 1.16 21.83
CA ALA A 308 1.85 0.78 22.83
C ALA A 308 1.50 1.95 23.75
N VAL A 309 0.40 1.82 24.46
CA VAL A 309 -0.10 2.82 25.42
C VAL A 309 -0.59 2.12 26.69
N ASN A 310 -0.29 2.71 27.85
CA ASN A 310 -0.74 2.27 29.18
C ASN A 310 -0.41 0.82 29.52
N LEU A 311 0.72 0.30 29.07
CA LEU A 311 1.12 -1.07 29.40
C LEU A 311 1.27 -1.29 30.92
N THR A 312 0.89 -2.48 31.37
CA THR A 312 1.07 -2.92 32.77
C THR A 312 2.39 -3.68 32.98
N GLY A 313 3.11 -4.02 31.91
CA GLY A 313 4.39 -4.75 31.91
C GLY A 313 4.96 -4.83 30.50
N ASP A 314 6.02 -5.63 30.33
CA ASP A 314 6.68 -5.85 29.05
C ASP A 314 5.80 -6.63 28.06
N LEU A 315 6.10 -6.47 26.78
CA LEU A 315 5.51 -7.26 25.72
C LEU A 315 6.30 -8.55 25.48
N THR A 316 5.59 -9.62 25.13
CA THR A 316 6.15 -10.90 24.71
C THR A 316 5.83 -11.13 23.25
N LEU A 317 6.85 -11.56 22.48
CA LEU A 317 6.75 -11.84 21.05
C LEU A 317 6.98 -13.34 20.80
N ALA A 318 6.10 -13.96 20.03
CA ALA A 318 6.21 -15.36 19.66
C ALA A 318 5.92 -15.55 18.17
N VAL A 319 6.77 -16.31 17.47
CA VAL A 319 6.53 -16.70 16.08
C VAL A 319 5.99 -18.12 16.07
N SER A 320 4.93 -18.36 15.30
CA SER A 320 4.26 -19.65 15.16
C SER A 320 3.86 -19.91 13.70
N GLY A 321 3.43 -21.13 13.38
CA GLY A 321 3.02 -21.54 12.04
C GLY A 321 4.03 -22.47 11.37
N THR A 322 3.73 -22.89 10.15
CA THR A 322 4.46 -23.97 9.43
C THR A 322 5.93 -23.63 9.25
N ASP A 323 6.23 -22.39 8.88
CA ASP A 323 7.59 -21.93 8.56
C ASP A 323 8.20 -21.09 9.69
N ALA A 324 7.65 -21.16 10.92
CA ALA A 324 8.07 -20.33 12.06
C ALA A 324 9.59 -20.39 12.35
N ALA A 325 10.21 -21.54 12.12
CA ALA A 325 11.64 -21.76 12.35
C ALA A 325 12.56 -21.00 11.36
N GLU A 326 11.99 -20.41 10.31
CA GLU A 326 12.71 -19.56 9.36
C GLU A 326 12.63 -18.06 9.72
N PHE A 327 11.82 -17.68 10.71
CA PHE A 327 11.65 -16.30 11.16
C PHE A 327 12.14 -16.16 12.61
N SER A 328 12.76 -15.01 12.95
CA SER A 328 13.18 -14.73 14.31
C SER A 328 12.96 -13.27 14.69
N VAL A 329 12.58 -13.07 15.97
CA VAL A 329 12.36 -11.77 16.61
C VAL A 329 12.94 -11.81 18.02
N PRO A 330 13.21 -10.66 18.68
CA PRO A 330 13.42 -10.62 20.12
C PRO A 330 12.24 -11.25 20.88
N ALA A 331 12.51 -11.95 21.97
CA ALA A 331 11.45 -12.60 22.74
C ALA A 331 10.58 -11.59 23.52
N THR A 332 11.15 -10.45 23.89
CA THR A 332 10.47 -9.41 24.69
C THR A 332 10.85 -8.01 24.22
N ILE A 333 9.93 -7.06 24.42
CA ILE A 333 10.17 -5.62 24.30
C ILE A 333 9.75 -4.99 25.62
N THR A 334 10.61 -4.14 26.20
CA THR A 334 10.28 -3.49 27.46
C THR A 334 9.08 -2.56 27.32
N LYS A 335 8.32 -2.40 28.41
CA LYS A 335 7.24 -1.41 28.47
C LYS A 335 7.69 -0.03 28.00
N ALA A 336 8.84 0.42 28.49
CA ALA A 336 9.35 1.76 28.18
C ALA A 336 9.63 1.93 26.68
N ASP A 337 10.27 0.95 26.03
CA ASP A 337 10.55 0.99 24.61
C ASP A 337 9.26 0.94 23.78
N ALA A 338 8.35 0.04 24.13
CA ALA A 338 7.08 -0.10 23.45
C ALA A 338 6.22 1.19 23.54
N GLU A 339 6.20 1.84 24.71
CA GLU A 339 5.47 3.10 24.91
C GLU A 339 6.21 4.32 24.29
N ALA A 340 7.53 4.29 24.18
CA ALA A 340 8.28 5.30 23.44
C ALA A 340 8.11 5.18 21.92
N GLY A 341 7.83 3.99 21.43
CA GLY A 341 7.79 3.62 20.01
C GLY A 341 9.06 2.84 19.63
N TYR A 342 8.88 1.60 19.25
CA TYR A 342 9.95 0.63 18.98
C TYR A 342 9.94 0.17 17.53
N THR A 343 11.10 0.19 16.88
CA THR A 343 11.28 -0.41 15.57
C THR A 343 11.71 -1.85 15.73
N LEU A 344 10.76 -2.78 15.62
CA LEU A 344 11.02 -4.21 15.68
C LEU A 344 11.69 -4.68 14.40
N THR A 345 12.88 -5.23 14.50
CA THR A 345 13.55 -5.93 13.39
C THR A 345 13.16 -7.39 13.41
N ILE A 346 12.66 -7.88 12.30
CA ILE A 346 12.29 -9.28 12.07
C ILE A 346 13.30 -9.85 11.08
N GLN A 347 13.92 -11.00 11.40
CA GLN A 347 14.83 -11.70 10.50
C GLN A 347 14.11 -12.85 9.84
N TYR A 348 14.36 -13.04 8.56
CA TYR A 348 13.98 -14.22 7.79
C TYR A 348 15.24 -14.93 7.30
N SER A 349 15.32 -16.24 7.52
CA SER A 349 16.43 -17.10 7.07
C SER A 349 15.87 -18.14 6.11
N ALA A 350 16.18 -18.01 4.84
CA ALA A 350 15.66 -18.85 3.76
C ALA A 350 16.27 -20.27 3.79
N LYS A 351 15.61 -21.23 4.45
CA LYS A 351 16.13 -22.60 4.67
C LYS A 351 15.52 -23.63 3.76
N THR A 352 14.32 -23.40 3.26
CA THR A 352 13.63 -24.34 2.35
C THR A 352 12.91 -23.54 1.26
N THR A 353 12.97 -24.01 0.01
CA THR A 353 12.40 -23.30 -1.15
C THR A 353 10.86 -23.21 -1.11
N GLY A 354 10.29 -22.24 -1.85
CA GLY A 354 8.86 -22.03 -1.98
C GLY A 354 8.30 -20.89 -1.13
N ALA A 355 6.98 -20.71 -1.19
CA ALA A 355 6.27 -19.72 -0.40
C ALA A 355 6.32 -20.04 1.10
N LYS A 356 6.56 -19.04 1.95
CA LYS A 356 6.72 -19.15 3.39
C LYS A 356 5.71 -18.31 4.12
N THR A 357 5.13 -18.87 5.18
CA THR A 357 4.16 -18.19 6.02
C THR A 357 4.38 -18.51 7.49
N ALA A 358 4.32 -17.47 8.33
CA ALA A 358 4.31 -17.60 9.77
C ALA A 358 3.42 -16.50 10.39
N GLN A 359 3.19 -16.57 11.68
CA GLN A 359 2.46 -15.57 12.46
C GLN A 359 3.35 -15.09 13.61
N LEU A 360 3.50 -13.77 13.72
CA LEU A 360 4.05 -13.12 14.89
C LEU A 360 2.90 -12.71 15.82
N THR A 361 2.87 -13.28 17.01
CA THR A 361 1.94 -12.88 18.08
C THR A 361 2.64 -11.94 19.04
N ILE A 362 2.07 -10.75 19.24
CA ILE A 362 2.48 -9.77 20.24
C ILE A 362 1.48 -9.82 21.37
N SER A 363 1.94 -10.08 22.60
CA SER A 363 1.13 -10.29 23.80
C SER A 363 1.80 -9.70 25.04
N GLY A 364 1.20 -9.86 26.21
CA GLY A 364 1.75 -9.31 27.47
C GLY A 364 1.34 -7.85 27.72
N GLY A 365 1.92 -7.20 28.72
CA GLY A 365 1.66 -5.79 29.05
C GLY A 365 0.20 -5.43 29.30
N GLY A 366 -0.70 -6.41 29.42
CA GLY A 366 -2.14 -6.22 29.59
C GLY A 366 -2.93 -5.99 28.30
N ILE A 367 -2.29 -6.05 27.13
CA ILE A 367 -2.97 -5.90 25.84
C ILE A 367 -3.70 -7.17 25.40
N SER A 368 -4.68 -7.02 24.50
CA SER A 368 -5.18 -8.14 23.71
C SER A 368 -4.12 -8.60 22.72
N ASN A 369 -4.05 -9.91 22.45
CA ASN A 369 -3.08 -10.46 21.50
C ASN A 369 -3.25 -9.83 20.11
N THR A 370 -2.16 -9.33 19.57
CA THR A 370 -2.09 -8.79 18.20
C THR A 370 -1.32 -9.78 17.34
N VAL A 371 -1.90 -10.18 16.21
CA VAL A 371 -1.28 -11.14 15.28
C VAL A 371 -0.88 -10.44 13.99
N VAL A 372 0.38 -10.61 13.61
CA VAL A 372 0.96 -10.08 12.37
C VAL A 372 1.37 -11.25 11.48
N SER A 373 0.93 -11.25 10.23
CA SER A 373 1.32 -12.27 9.25
C SER A 373 2.72 -12.00 8.70
N LEU A 374 3.57 -13.01 8.68
CA LEU A 374 4.89 -12.97 8.07
C LEU A 374 4.85 -13.78 6.77
N LYS A 375 5.36 -13.20 5.68
CA LYS A 375 5.40 -13.81 4.35
C LYS A 375 6.78 -13.65 3.73
N ALA A 376 7.22 -14.67 3.01
CA ALA A 376 8.41 -14.63 2.17
C ALA A 376 8.28 -15.65 1.03
N THR A 377 9.13 -15.54 0.03
CA THR A 377 9.33 -16.61 -0.97
C THR A 377 10.81 -16.95 -1.00
N CYS A 378 11.16 -18.17 -0.59
CA CYS A 378 12.52 -18.67 -0.75
C CYS A 378 12.69 -19.16 -2.20
N SER A 379 13.53 -18.45 -2.97
CA SER A 379 13.92 -18.84 -4.32
C SER A 379 15.08 -19.84 -4.29
N ASP A 380 15.21 -20.64 -5.35
CA ASP A 380 16.37 -21.52 -5.51
C ASP A 380 17.66 -20.71 -5.54
N GLU A 381 18.75 -21.31 -5.06
CA GLU A 381 20.07 -20.77 -5.28
C GLU A 381 20.41 -20.86 -6.77
N PHE A 382 20.73 -19.70 -7.36
CA PHE A 382 21.27 -19.62 -8.70
C PHE A 382 22.77 -19.86 -8.63
N LEU A 383 23.22 -21.07 -9.01
CA LEU A 383 24.64 -21.42 -9.04
C LEU A 383 25.14 -21.47 -10.46
N ALA A 384 26.23 -20.77 -10.74
CA ALA A 384 27.02 -21.04 -11.92
C ALA A 384 27.68 -22.41 -11.76
N LEU A 385 27.47 -23.27 -12.74
CA LEU A 385 28.09 -24.60 -12.82
C LEU A 385 29.37 -24.54 -13.67
N PRO A 386 30.29 -25.47 -13.48
CA PRO A 386 31.47 -25.60 -14.33
C PRO A 386 31.09 -25.58 -15.80
N ALA A 387 31.78 -24.76 -16.59
CA ALA A 387 31.60 -24.72 -18.02
C ALA A 387 32.08 -26.03 -18.68
N THR A 388 31.46 -26.45 -19.76
CA THR A 388 31.83 -27.65 -20.53
C THR A 388 32.27 -27.27 -21.94
N ASN A 389 33.06 -28.13 -22.64
CA ASN A 389 33.52 -27.99 -24.04
C ASN A 389 34.36 -26.72 -24.35
N ILE A 390 35.39 -26.46 -23.52
CA ILE A 390 36.29 -25.30 -23.72
C ILE A 390 37.21 -25.56 -24.92
N THR A 391 37.19 -24.63 -25.87
CA THR A 391 38.15 -24.52 -26.98
C THR A 391 38.89 -23.17 -26.90
N HIS A 392 39.84 -22.95 -27.81
CA HIS A 392 40.56 -21.66 -27.90
C HIS A 392 39.67 -20.50 -28.37
N SER A 393 38.43 -20.78 -28.79
CA SER A 393 37.50 -19.81 -29.37
C SER A 393 36.06 -19.89 -28.79
N GLY A 394 35.74 -20.77 -27.81
CA GLY A 394 34.39 -20.93 -27.29
C GLY A 394 34.22 -21.80 -26.04
N PHE A 395 33.11 -21.60 -25.30
CA PHE A 395 32.72 -22.36 -24.13
C PHE A 395 31.20 -22.41 -23.91
N THR A 396 30.66 -23.43 -23.21
CA THR A 396 29.27 -23.42 -22.73
C THR A 396 29.23 -22.99 -21.26
N ALA A 397 28.49 -21.95 -20.94
CA ALA A 397 28.12 -21.62 -19.57
C ALA A 397 26.98 -22.50 -19.10
N ASN A 398 27.12 -23.07 -17.92
CA ASN A 398 26.09 -23.85 -17.28
C ASN A 398 25.75 -23.26 -15.93
N TRP A 399 24.50 -23.39 -15.51
CA TRP A 399 24.04 -22.99 -14.18
C TRP A 399 22.86 -23.85 -13.72
N THR A 400 22.54 -23.77 -12.43
CA THR A 400 21.33 -24.38 -11.90
C THR A 400 20.12 -23.60 -12.38
N GLN A 401 19.09 -24.31 -12.82
CA GLN A 401 17.83 -23.70 -13.19
C GLN A 401 17.18 -23.10 -11.93
N SER A 402 16.80 -21.81 -11.97
CA SER A 402 15.97 -21.20 -10.94
C SER A 402 14.52 -21.15 -11.41
N ALA A 403 13.60 -21.73 -10.67
CA ALA A 403 12.17 -21.67 -10.94
C ALA A 403 11.60 -20.24 -10.82
N TYR A 404 12.37 -19.30 -10.25
CA TYR A 404 11.96 -17.93 -9.94
C TYR A 404 12.75 -16.85 -10.70
N ALA A 405 13.70 -17.25 -11.57
CA ALA A 405 14.45 -16.31 -12.40
C ALA A 405 13.56 -15.75 -13.53
N GLU A 406 13.51 -14.43 -13.69
CA GLU A 406 12.73 -13.76 -14.73
C GLU A 406 13.55 -13.47 -16.02
N GLY A 407 14.81 -13.90 -16.07
CA GLY A 407 15.73 -13.77 -17.21
C GLY A 407 17.20 -13.92 -16.78
N TYR A 408 18.13 -13.92 -17.74
CA TYR A 408 19.58 -14.09 -17.48
C TYR A 408 20.41 -13.13 -18.35
N THR A 409 21.45 -12.49 -17.80
CA THR A 409 22.39 -11.61 -18.50
C THR A 409 23.80 -12.21 -18.45
N LEU A 410 24.55 -12.18 -19.55
CA LEU A 410 25.90 -12.77 -19.69
C LEU A 410 26.95 -11.68 -19.95
N ASP A 411 27.91 -11.49 -19.03
CA ASP A 411 29.11 -10.67 -19.25
C ASP A 411 30.34 -11.55 -19.45
N VAL A 412 31.17 -11.25 -20.45
CA VAL A 412 32.40 -11.96 -20.74
C VAL A 412 33.60 -11.03 -20.62
N PHE A 413 34.56 -11.34 -19.75
CA PHE A 413 35.76 -10.54 -19.58
C PHE A 413 37.03 -11.39 -19.45
N SER A 414 38.18 -10.85 -19.88
CA SER A 414 39.47 -11.51 -19.72
C SER A 414 40.25 -10.91 -18.55
N LEU A 415 40.86 -11.78 -17.72
CA LEU A 415 41.84 -11.35 -16.73
C LEU A 415 43.22 -11.26 -17.39
N GLN A 416 43.83 -10.07 -17.54
CA GLN A 416 45.22 -9.95 -17.95
C GLN A 416 46.15 -10.08 -16.74
N SER A 417 47.09 -11.03 -16.78
CA SER A 417 48.07 -11.30 -15.73
C SER A 417 49.33 -10.43 -15.80
N ASN A 418 49.20 -9.12 -16.02
CA ASN A 418 50.35 -8.19 -16.12
C ASN A 418 50.53 -7.35 -14.84
N GLY A 419 50.29 -7.91 -13.67
CA GLY A 419 50.48 -7.20 -12.39
C GLY A 419 49.49 -6.04 -12.13
N ALA A 420 48.53 -5.80 -13.03
CA ALA A 420 47.44 -4.86 -12.81
C ALA A 420 46.23 -5.61 -12.22
N THR A 421 45.75 -5.15 -11.10
CA THR A 421 44.69 -5.78 -10.27
C THR A 421 43.25 -5.58 -10.81
N GLN A 422 43.07 -5.15 -12.07
CA GLN A 422 41.74 -4.92 -12.66
C GLN A 422 41.52 -5.77 -13.92
N PRO A 423 40.40 -6.49 -14.04
CA PRO A 423 40.05 -7.22 -15.26
C PRO A 423 39.83 -6.22 -16.41
N LYS A 424 40.34 -6.57 -17.61
CA LYS A 424 40.03 -5.82 -18.83
C LYS A 424 38.78 -6.40 -19.45
N THR A 425 37.69 -5.65 -19.43
CA THR A 425 36.45 -6.02 -20.13
C THR A 425 36.72 -6.08 -21.65
N VAL A 426 36.52 -7.22 -22.27
CA VAL A 426 36.67 -7.44 -23.72
C VAL A 426 35.37 -7.12 -24.44
N LEU A 427 34.24 -7.39 -23.81
CA LEU A 427 32.89 -7.13 -24.31
C LEU A 427 31.94 -6.93 -23.14
N THR A 428 31.18 -5.82 -23.18
CA THR A 428 29.98 -5.61 -22.35
C THR A 428 28.83 -5.29 -23.27
N GLU A 429 27.68 -5.97 -23.11
CA GLU A 429 26.51 -5.72 -23.90
C GLU A 429 25.27 -5.74 -23.01
N GLU A 430 24.59 -4.62 -22.93
CA GLU A 430 23.35 -4.43 -22.13
C GLU A 430 22.08 -4.43 -23.00
N PHE A 431 22.21 -4.60 -24.30
CA PHE A 431 21.10 -4.59 -25.27
C PHE A 431 20.13 -3.40 -25.13
N ALA A 432 20.62 -2.27 -24.61
CA ALA A 432 19.82 -1.07 -24.37
C ALA A 432 19.19 -0.49 -25.65
N SER A 433 19.88 -0.66 -26.79
CA SER A 433 19.43 -0.22 -28.12
C SER A 433 19.06 -1.39 -29.04
N GLY A 434 18.84 -2.56 -28.49
CA GLY A 434 18.57 -3.78 -29.26
C GLY A 434 19.81 -4.61 -29.56
N LEU A 435 19.68 -5.58 -30.50
CA LEU A 435 20.78 -6.43 -30.90
C LEU A 435 21.80 -5.63 -31.71
N PRO A 436 23.07 -5.52 -31.27
CA PRO A 436 24.10 -4.84 -32.05
C PRO A 436 24.33 -5.52 -33.39
N SER A 437 24.65 -4.73 -34.43
CA SER A 437 24.88 -5.22 -35.80
C SER A 437 26.02 -6.24 -35.94
N THR A 438 26.91 -6.26 -34.95
CA THR A 438 28.05 -7.21 -34.88
C THR A 438 27.70 -8.57 -34.30
N TRP A 439 26.50 -8.69 -33.70
CA TRP A 439 25.98 -9.95 -33.17
C TRP A 439 25.07 -10.63 -34.18
N THR A 440 25.01 -11.95 -34.14
CA THR A 440 24.08 -12.72 -34.97
C THR A 440 23.09 -13.47 -34.08
N LYS A 441 21.87 -13.69 -34.60
CA LYS A 441 20.82 -14.43 -33.90
C LYS A 441 20.29 -15.61 -34.74
N GLU A 442 19.95 -16.67 -34.06
CA GLU A 442 19.25 -17.83 -34.61
C GLU A 442 18.02 -18.16 -33.73
N GLY A 443 16.94 -18.56 -34.33
CA GLY A 443 15.69 -18.85 -33.60
C GLY A 443 15.04 -17.61 -32.99
N TYR A 444 14.40 -17.76 -31.83
CA TYR A 444 13.70 -16.66 -31.17
C TYR A 444 14.64 -15.83 -30.30
N ALA A 445 15.07 -14.68 -30.81
CA ALA A 445 15.81 -13.68 -30.07
C ALA A 445 15.19 -12.30 -30.35
N ASP A 446 14.54 -11.70 -29.36
CA ASP A 446 13.75 -10.48 -29.49
C ASP A 446 13.96 -9.55 -28.29
N ASN A 447 13.98 -8.23 -28.56
CA ASN A 447 14.07 -7.18 -27.57
C ASN A 447 12.94 -6.12 -27.69
N THR A 448 11.96 -6.35 -28.54
CA THR A 448 10.92 -5.35 -28.85
C THR A 448 10.04 -5.00 -27.66
N SER A 449 9.96 -5.87 -26.66
CA SER A 449 9.18 -5.67 -25.43
C SER A 449 10.05 -5.41 -24.18
N LEU A 450 11.38 -5.33 -24.32
CA LEU A 450 12.31 -5.24 -23.19
C LEU A 450 13.38 -4.18 -23.47
N THR A 451 13.54 -3.22 -22.57
CA THR A 451 14.64 -2.24 -22.63
C THR A 451 15.83 -2.78 -21.84
N GLY A 452 17.03 -2.85 -22.47
CA GLY A 452 18.24 -3.28 -21.80
C GLY A 452 18.36 -4.81 -21.60
N SER A 453 17.67 -5.62 -22.42
CA SER A 453 17.79 -7.08 -22.37
C SER A 453 17.28 -7.76 -23.65
N MET A 454 17.64 -9.03 -23.85
CA MET A 454 17.18 -9.84 -24.97
C MET A 454 16.42 -11.05 -24.47
N ARG A 455 15.26 -11.31 -25.03
CA ARG A 455 14.49 -12.55 -24.79
C ARG A 455 14.94 -13.63 -25.76
N LEU A 456 15.40 -14.77 -25.23
CA LEU A 456 15.96 -15.89 -26.03
C LEU A 456 15.04 -17.11 -26.14
N ALA A 457 13.78 -17.00 -25.74
CA ALA A 457 12.79 -18.06 -25.94
C ALA A 457 11.37 -17.52 -25.96
N SER A 458 10.45 -18.20 -26.66
CA SER A 458 9.01 -17.94 -26.63
C SER A 458 8.26 -19.26 -26.89
N GLY A 459 7.46 -19.70 -25.94
CA GLY A 459 6.77 -20.99 -26.02
C GLY A 459 7.78 -22.15 -26.19
N SER A 460 7.63 -22.94 -27.24
CA SER A 460 8.56 -24.05 -27.57
C SER A 460 9.77 -23.62 -28.43
N SER A 461 9.87 -22.35 -28.80
CA SER A 461 10.94 -21.83 -29.67
C SER A 461 12.10 -21.31 -28.84
N MET A 462 13.26 -21.91 -28.98
CA MET A 462 14.53 -21.45 -28.39
C MET A 462 15.24 -20.48 -29.33
N GLY A 463 16.04 -19.58 -28.73
CA GLY A 463 16.90 -18.65 -29.45
C GLY A 463 18.37 -18.78 -29.09
N LYS A 464 19.25 -18.32 -29.98
CA LYS A 464 20.70 -18.28 -29.79
C LYS A 464 21.20 -16.90 -30.20
N LEU A 465 22.12 -16.34 -29.43
CA LEU A 465 22.90 -15.16 -29.76
C LEU A 465 24.36 -15.56 -29.93
N THR A 466 25.01 -15.04 -30.95
CA THR A 466 26.44 -15.23 -31.17
C THR A 466 27.12 -13.87 -31.12
N THR A 467 28.10 -13.72 -30.23
CA THR A 467 28.95 -12.51 -30.12
C THR A 467 29.78 -12.32 -31.39
N PRO A 468 30.33 -11.10 -31.65
CA PRO A 468 31.45 -10.97 -32.57
C PRO A 468 32.64 -11.78 -32.03
N THR A 469 33.63 -12.05 -32.91
CA THR A 469 34.86 -12.74 -32.52
C THR A 469 35.56 -11.99 -31.40
N LEU A 470 35.84 -12.68 -30.28
CA LEU A 470 36.54 -12.13 -29.12
C LEU A 470 37.98 -12.66 -29.09
N ASP A 471 38.96 -11.80 -28.82
CA ASP A 471 40.34 -12.24 -28.56
C ASP A 471 40.46 -12.67 -27.08
N LEU A 472 40.40 -13.97 -26.86
CA LEU A 472 40.55 -14.65 -25.56
C LEU A 472 41.91 -15.36 -25.45
N SER A 473 42.93 -14.87 -26.18
CA SER A 473 44.27 -15.50 -26.24
C SER A 473 45.06 -15.45 -24.93
N SER A 474 44.67 -14.55 -23.99
CA SER A 474 45.29 -14.50 -22.67
C SER A 474 44.67 -15.54 -21.69
N SER A 475 45.49 -16.10 -20.81
CA SER A 475 45.01 -17.00 -19.75
C SER A 475 44.21 -16.27 -18.69
N GLY A 476 43.19 -16.89 -18.09
CA GLY A 476 42.41 -16.35 -16.98
C GLY A 476 41.19 -15.54 -17.41
N ASN A 477 40.57 -15.87 -18.55
CA ASN A 477 39.34 -15.21 -19.01
C ASN A 477 38.15 -15.66 -18.13
N SER A 478 37.22 -14.72 -17.89
CA SER A 478 35.95 -14.99 -17.24
C SER A 478 34.79 -14.34 -18.00
N ILE A 479 33.62 -14.92 -17.87
CA ILE A 479 32.38 -14.40 -18.47
C ILE A 479 31.37 -14.24 -17.35
N THR A 480 30.76 -13.05 -17.22
CA THR A 480 29.64 -12.79 -16.33
C THR A 480 28.35 -12.70 -17.14
N VAL A 481 27.33 -13.40 -16.71
CA VAL A 481 25.99 -13.36 -17.34
C VAL A 481 25.00 -12.92 -16.30
N ARG A 482 24.21 -11.87 -16.59
CA ARG A 482 23.00 -11.57 -15.83
C ARG A 482 21.80 -12.05 -16.61
N ALA A 483 20.90 -12.75 -15.93
CA ALA A 483 19.76 -13.36 -16.58
C ALA A 483 18.51 -13.30 -15.70
N LYS A 484 17.34 -13.08 -16.32
CA LYS A 484 16.05 -12.92 -15.68
C LYS A 484 14.99 -13.72 -16.43
N GLN A 485 14.11 -14.44 -15.73
CA GLN A 485 13.01 -15.18 -16.36
C GLN A 485 11.94 -14.21 -16.89
N TYR A 486 11.34 -14.53 -18.03
CA TYR A 486 10.29 -13.71 -18.61
C TYR A 486 8.91 -14.22 -18.19
N SER A 487 8.16 -13.41 -17.46
CA SER A 487 6.77 -13.69 -17.06
C SER A 487 6.61 -15.01 -16.26
N SER A 488 5.65 -15.85 -16.61
CA SER A 488 5.32 -17.13 -15.94
C SER A 488 5.99 -18.35 -16.55
N ASP A 489 7.00 -18.18 -17.40
CA ASP A 489 7.70 -19.30 -18.01
C ASP A 489 8.45 -20.11 -16.94
N THR A 490 8.34 -21.44 -16.99
CA THR A 490 9.06 -22.35 -16.10
C THR A 490 10.02 -23.20 -16.92
N GLY A 491 11.26 -23.40 -16.43
CA GLY A 491 12.20 -24.32 -17.03
C GLY A 491 13.13 -23.74 -18.10
N ALA A 492 13.32 -22.40 -18.17
CA ALA A 492 14.26 -21.81 -19.11
C ALA A 492 15.72 -22.18 -18.78
N GLN A 493 16.47 -22.66 -19.80
CA GLN A 493 17.90 -22.91 -19.72
C GLN A 493 18.63 -21.97 -20.70
N LEU A 494 19.70 -21.33 -20.24
CA LEU A 494 20.61 -20.56 -21.10
C LEU A 494 21.97 -21.28 -21.14
N THR A 495 22.51 -21.50 -22.34
CA THR A 495 23.81 -22.14 -22.55
C THR A 495 24.69 -21.15 -23.30
N ALA A 496 25.87 -20.82 -22.77
CA ALA A 496 26.88 -20.11 -23.52
C ALA A 496 27.82 -21.08 -24.24
N LEU A 497 28.06 -20.79 -25.50
CA LEU A 497 28.90 -21.64 -26.37
C LEU A 497 30.12 -20.83 -26.80
N LEU A 498 31.32 -21.41 -26.74
CA LEU A 498 32.54 -20.91 -27.35
C LEU A 498 32.86 -21.81 -28.57
N ASP A 499 32.86 -21.20 -29.78
CA ASP A 499 33.02 -21.93 -31.06
C ASP A 499 32.07 -23.14 -31.24
N GLY A 500 30.82 -22.97 -30.75
CA GLY A 500 29.80 -24.00 -30.81
C GLY A 500 29.95 -25.12 -29.76
N GLN A 501 30.93 -25.03 -28.87
CA GLN A 501 31.20 -25.98 -27.80
C GLN A 501 30.94 -25.36 -26.41
N PRO A 502 30.30 -26.07 -25.48
CA PRO A 502 29.97 -25.58 -24.12
C PRO A 502 31.20 -25.41 -23.19
N LEU A 503 31.26 -24.42 -22.33
CA LEU A 503 32.39 -24.01 -21.47
C LEU A 503 32.39 -24.58 -20.05
N THR A 504 33.58 -24.84 -19.43
CA THR A 504 33.73 -25.52 -18.14
C THR A 504 34.40 -24.76 -16.98
N VAL A 505 34.25 -23.57 -16.61
CA VAL A 505 34.51 -23.04 -15.24
C VAL A 505 33.99 -21.59 -15.03
N TRP A 506 33.29 -21.33 -13.94
CA TRP A 506 32.77 -20.00 -13.58
C TRP A 506 32.97 -19.63 -12.11
N SER A 507 33.32 -18.39 -11.87
CA SER A 507 33.02 -17.72 -10.62
C SER A 507 32.03 -16.61 -10.94
N THR A 508 30.84 -16.65 -10.33
CA THR A 508 29.87 -15.57 -10.41
C THR A 508 30.00 -14.73 -9.16
N ALA A 509 30.10 -13.41 -9.31
CA ALA A 509 29.66 -12.50 -8.29
C ALA A 509 28.16 -12.29 -8.54
N VAL A 510 27.36 -12.59 -7.53
CA VAL A 510 25.92 -12.28 -7.52
C VAL A 510 25.80 -10.92 -6.86
N ASP A 511 25.28 -9.91 -7.57
CA ASP A 511 24.75 -8.69 -6.99
C ASP A 511 23.26 -8.87 -6.65
#